data_c2ccfdd93581731323b4ca8e2968ec9c
#
_entry.id   c2ccfdd93581731323b4ca8e2968ec9c
#
_cell.length_a   1.000
_cell.length_b   1.000
_cell.length_c   1.000
_cell.angle_alpha   90.00
_cell.angle_beta   90.00
_cell.angle_gamma   90.00
#
_symmetry.space_group_name_H-M   'P 1'
#
loop_
_entity.id
_entity.type
_entity.pdbx_description
1 polymer ?
#
loop_
_entity_poly.entity_id
_entity_poly.type
_entity_poly.pdbx_seq_one_letter_code
_entity_poly.pdbx_strand_id
1 'polypeptide(L)'
;MLLKLSHTINIIIKPILITLLIVQLKKGVKVMLECRLYQYEELSKYLKTTNPQGTERKLENYGVEFSKRGVGTRSSYNITAINEPFKVFAVFDLGVDPRTDFRKLAYFIYLVLNDEEFNGMGAEMMEEYSRNKPFGMSRQTISKYLNLLEDHNLISLMRSDCVYYRVYKKLGVQTHEIVSRKEYADAWKIYWDCINKGYDTRAAFQSMYNKFGGAPRKHPTIGLNVFYKDVLDWLSEILENDFGNLE
;
A
#
# COMPACT_ATOMS: atom_id res chain seq x y z
N MET A 1 -26.75 -29.23 12.94
CA MET A 1 -27.76 -28.30 12.42
C MET A 1 -27.27 -26.85 12.44
N LEU A 2 -26.58 -26.37 13.46
CA LEU A 2 -26.04 -25.00 13.59
C LEU A 2 -24.94 -24.63 12.54
N LEU A 3 -24.08 -25.58 12.15
CA LEU A 3 -23.01 -25.35 11.16
C LEU A 3 -23.53 -25.14 9.71
N LYS A 4 -24.68 -25.72 9.36
CA LYS A 4 -25.31 -25.47 8.04
C LYS A 4 -26.02 -24.12 7.98
N LEU A 5 -26.55 -23.62 9.10
CA LEU A 5 -27.14 -22.28 9.17
C LEU A 5 -26.08 -21.17 9.01
N SER A 6 -24.87 -21.33 9.57
CA SER A 6 -23.79 -20.34 9.44
C SER A 6 -23.28 -20.23 8.00
N HIS A 7 -23.25 -21.34 7.26
CA HIS A 7 -22.80 -21.35 5.86
C HIS A 7 -23.83 -20.72 4.92
N THR A 8 -25.12 -20.97 5.15
CA THR A 8 -26.22 -20.37 4.36
C THR A 8 -26.37 -18.87 4.65
N ILE A 9 -26.16 -18.46 5.91
CA ILE A 9 -26.14 -17.04 6.29
C ILE A 9 -24.98 -16.30 5.60
N ASN A 10 -23.79 -16.89 5.53
CA ASN A 10 -22.64 -16.29 4.83
C ASN A 10 -22.85 -16.18 3.32
N ILE A 11 -23.51 -17.14 2.68
CA ILE A 11 -23.75 -17.13 1.22
C ILE A 11 -24.78 -16.08 0.81
N ILE A 12 -25.78 -15.81 1.64
CA ILE A 12 -26.88 -14.87 1.31
C ILE A 12 -26.62 -13.47 1.87
N ILE A 13 -26.07 -13.36 3.07
CA ILE A 13 -25.88 -12.06 3.74
C ILE A 13 -24.63 -11.33 3.22
N LYS A 14 -23.55 -12.05 2.85
CA LYS A 14 -22.36 -11.42 2.26
C LYS A 14 -22.68 -10.62 1.00
N PRO A 15 -23.33 -11.16 -0.04
CA PRO A 15 -23.69 -10.38 -1.23
C PRO A 15 -24.63 -9.22 -0.91
N ILE A 16 -25.57 -9.40 0.03
CA ILE A 16 -26.51 -8.34 0.44
C ILE A 16 -25.81 -7.23 1.22
N LEU A 17 -24.88 -7.56 2.13
CA LEU A 17 -24.07 -6.57 2.85
C LEU A 17 -23.10 -5.85 1.93
N ILE A 18 -22.45 -6.54 1.00
CA ILE A 18 -21.60 -5.95 -0.03
C ILE A 18 -22.46 -5.05 -0.94
N THR A 19 -23.63 -5.51 -1.35
CA THR A 19 -24.56 -4.71 -2.15
C THR A 19 -25.10 -3.52 -1.38
N LEU A 20 -25.42 -3.65 -0.09
CA LEU A 20 -25.84 -2.54 0.77
C LEU A 20 -24.69 -1.57 1.09
N LEU A 21 -23.48 -2.06 1.29
CA LEU A 21 -22.27 -1.23 1.43
C LEU A 21 -21.99 -0.49 0.12
N ILE A 22 -22.06 -1.17 -1.01
CA ILE A 22 -21.97 -0.57 -2.35
C ILE A 22 -23.10 0.43 -2.59
N VAL A 23 -24.31 0.16 -2.11
CA VAL A 23 -25.46 1.08 -2.23
C VAL A 23 -25.35 2.26 -1.25
N GLN A 24 -24.84 2.08 -0.04
CA GLN A 24 -24.55 3.20 0.88
C GLN A 24 -23.36 4.03 0.41
N LEU A 25 -22.34 3.39 -0.14
CA LEU A 25 -21.22 4.05 -0.79
C LEU A 25 -21.69 4.79 -2.07
N LYS A 26 -22.66 4.24 -2.83
CA LYS A 26 -23.31 4.92 -3.97
C LYS A 26 -24.08 6.17 -3.61
N LYS A 27 -24.57 6.33 -2.38
CA LYS A 27 -25.24 7.57 -1.94
C LYS A 27 -24.28 8.72 -1.65
N GLY A 28 -22.99 8.43 -1.49
CA GLY A 28 -21.91 9.43 -1.35
C GLY A 28 -20.94 9.47 -2.53
N VAL A 29 -20.95 8.47 -3.40
CA VAL A 29 -20.04 8.37 -4.54
C VAL A 29 -20.60 9.17 -5.70
N LYS A 30 -19.95 10.29 -5.99
CA LYS A 30 -20.06 10.96 -7.28
C LYS A 30 -19.82 9.93 -8.38
N VAL A 31 -20.75 9.91 -9.33
CA VAL A 31 -20.76 9.17 -10.61
C VAL A 31 -19.47 8.41 -10.90
N MET A 32 -19.53 7.07 -10.87
CA MET A 32 -18.39 6.24 -11.28
C MET A 32 -18.06 6.50 -12.74
N LEU A 33 -16.76 6.55 -13.06
CA LEU A 33 -16.32 6.60 -14.45
C LEU A 33 -16.83 5.35 -15.19
N GLU A 34 -17.38 5.53 -16.38
CA GLU A 34 -17.97 4.46 -17.20
C GLU A 34 -17.25 4.34 -18.54
N CYS A 35 -17.31 3.16 -19.15
CA CYS A 35 -16.83 2.97 -20.53
C CYS A 35 -17.79 3.65 -21.52
N ARG A 36 -17.51 4.91 -21.83
CA ARG A 36 -18.26 5.72 -22.81
C ARG A 36 -17.47 6.92 -23.30
N LEU A 37 -18.05 7.65 -24.23
CA LEU A 37 -17.49 8.92 -24.71
C LEU A 37 -17.77 10.05 -23.71
N TYR A 38 -16.72 10.77 -23.33
CA TYR A 38 -16.75 11.96 -22.50
C TYR A 38 -16.23 13.17 -23.27
N GLN A 39 -16.85 14.32 -23.08
CA GLN A 39 -16.25 15.61 -23.45
C GLN A 39 -15.23 16.01 -22.38
N TYR A 40 -14.19 16.72 -22.79
CA TYR A 40 -13.14 17.18 -21.84
C TYR A 40 -13.74 17.91 -20.63
N GLU A 41 -14.71 18.80 -20.84
CA GLU A 41 -15.30 19.58 -19.77
C GLU A 41 -15.99 18.71 -18.70
N GLU A 42 -16.70 17.67 -19.10
CA GLU A 42 -17.33 16.70 -18.22
C GLU A 42 -16.27 15.90 -17.45
N LEU A 43 -15.30 15.33 -18.18
CA LEU A 43 -14.27 14.49 -17.63
C LEU A 43 -13.32 15.26 -16.69
N SER A 44 -12.98 16.50 -17.04
CA SER A 44 -12.13 17.36 -16.21
C SER A 44 -12.78 17.72 -14.86
N LYS A 45 -14.09 17.97 -14.85
CA LYS A 45 -14.85 18.18 -13.62
C LYS A 45 -14.87 16.92 -12.76
N TYR A 46 -15.09 15.77 -13.38
CA TYR A 46 -15.07 14.47 -12.71
C TYR A 46 -13.70 14.17 -12.08
N LEU A 47 -12.63 14.30 -12.86
CA LEU A 47 -11.27 14.01 -12.43
C LEU A 47 -10.63 15.17 -11.65
N LYS A 48 -11.32 16.29 -11.45
CA LYS A 48 -10.80 17.51 -10.82
C LYS A 48 -9.46 17.97 -11.46
N THR A 49 -9.45 18.07 -12.79
CA THR A 49 -8.27 18.50 -13.55
C THR A 49 -8.54 19.85 -14.23
N THR A 50 -7.48 20.62 -14.49
CA THR A 50 -7.59 21.98 -15.05
C THR A 50 -7.12 22.09 -16.50
N ASN A 51 -6.52 21.04 -17.03
CA ASN A 51 -6.02 21.02 -18.41
C ASN A 51 -6.06 19.59 -19.00
N PRO A 52 -6.10 19.46 -20.34
CA PRO A 52 -6.18 18.16 -21.02
C PRO A 52 -5.05 17.20 -20.70
N GLN A 53 -3.81 17.71 -20.62
CA GLN A 53 -2.64 16.86 -20.27
C GLN A 53 -2.75 16.27 -18.86
N GLY A 54 -3.24 17.08 -17.90
CA GLY A 54 -3.50 16.60 -16.54
C GLY A 54 -4.60 15.54 -16.50
N THR A 55 -5.63 15.69 -17.37
CA THR A 55 -6.70 14.70 -17.53
C THR A 55 -6.16 13.38 -18.07
N GLU A 56 -5.37 13.43 -19.15
CA GLU A 56 -4.77 12.26 -19.78
C GLU A 56 -3.85 11.53 -18.79
N ARG A 57 -2.93 12.28 -18.18
CA ARG A 57 -2.03 11.71 -17.18
C ARG A 57 -2.76 11.05 -16.01
N LYS A 58 -3.90 11.62 -15.61
CA LYS A 58 -4.70 11.07 -14.52
C LYS A 58 -5.41 9.79 -14.94
N LEU A 59 -5.94 9.72 -16.17
CA LEU A 59 -6.49 8.49 -16.72
C LEU A 59 -5.43 7.39 -16.84
N GLU A 60 -4.26 7.73 -17.38
CA GLU A 60 -3.12 6.81 -17.48
C GLU A 60 -2.69 6.27 -16.11
N ASN A 61 -2.55 7.16 -15.12
CA ASN A 61 -2.18 6.78 -13.76
C ASN A 61 -3.23 5.87 -13.09
N TYR A 62 -4.49 6.00 -13.47
CA TYR A 62 -5.58 5.14 -12.99
C TYR A 62 -5.66 3.81 -13.76
N GLY A 63 -4.84 3.62 -14.78
CA GLY A 63 -4.91 2.44 -15.63
C GLY A 63 -6.17 2.39 -16.48
N VAL A 64 -6.73 3.55 -16.81
CA VAL A 64 -7.91 3.67 -17.68
C VAL A 64 -7.45 3.65 -19.13
N GLU A 65 -7.99 2.74 -19.91
CA GLU A 65 -7.76 2.73 -21.35
C GLU A 65 -8.69 3.70 -22.05
N PHE A 66 -8.15 4.55 -22.90
CA PHE A 66 -8.93 5.55 -23.63
C PHE A 66 -8.30 5.90 -24.98
N SER A 67 -9.15 6.41 -25.88
CA SER A 67 -8.72 7.05 -27.10
C SER A 67 -9.18 8.52 -27.10
N LYS A 68 -8.30 9.41 -27.55
CA LYS A 68 -8.55 10.86 -27.62
C LYS A 68 -8.86 11.27 -29.05
N ARG A 69 -9.85 12.16 -29.21
CA ARG A 69 -10.14 12.88 -30.46
C ARG A 69 -10.17 14.37 -30.19
N GLY A 70 -9.60 15.17 -31.08
CA GLY A 70 -9.57 16.63 -30.96
C GLY A 70 -8.31 17.15 -30.22
N VAL A 71 -8.25 18.46 -30.03
CA VAL A 71 -7.09 19.17 -29.45
C VAL A 71 -7.55 20.13 -28.36
N GLY A 72 -6.76 20.23 -27.30
CA GLY A 72 -6.99 21.13 -26.18
C GLY A 72 -8.34 20.85 -25.48
N THR A 73 -9.04 21.89 -25.08
CA THR A 73 -10.33 21.81 -24.37
C THR A 73 -11.51 21.32 -25.22
N ARG A 74 -11.31 21.20 -26.53
CA ARG A 74 -12.31 20.62 -27.47
C ARG A 74 -12.11 19.13 -27.67
N SER A 75 -11.27 18.50 -26.87
CA SER A 75 -11.01 17.06 -26.94
C SER A 75 -12.19 16.27 -26.37
N SER A 76 -12.41 15.09 -26.94
CA SER A 76 -13.27 14.05 -26.39
C SER A 76 -12.45 12.80 -26.11
N TYR A 77 -12.87 12.05 -25.12
CA TYR A 77 -12.19 10.86 -24.62
C TYR A 77 -13.16 9.68 -24.64
N ASN A 78 -12.87 8.69 -25.44
CA ASN A 78 -13.63 7.44 -25.44
C ASN A 78 -12.95 6.46 -24.48
N ILE A 79 -13.54 6.24 -23.32
CA ILE A 79 -13.08 5.29 -22.32
C ILE A 79 -13.48 3.89 -22.79
N THR A 80 -12.51 3.02 -23.00
CA THR A 80 -12.70 1.66 -23.52
C THR A 80 -12.59 0.59 -22.44
N ALA A 81 -11.73 0.80 -21.44
CA ALA A 81 -11.63 -0.08 -20.28
C ALA A 81 -11.28 0.70 -19.02
N ILE A 82 -11.74 0.22 -17.89
CA ILE A 82 -11.47 0.77 -16.57
C ILE A 82 -10.94 -0.35 -15.71
N ASN A 83 -9.70 -0.20 -15.23
CA ASN A 83 -9.07 -1.12 -14.33
C ASN A 83 -9.86 -1.21 -13.00
N GLU A 84 -10.06 -2.43 -12.48
CA GLU A 84 -10.80 -2.65 -11.24
C GLU A 84 -10.21 -1.93 -10.02
N PRO A 85 -8.87 -1.84 -9.82
CA PRO A 85 -8.29 -1.01 -8.77
C PRO A 85 -8.73 0.44 -8.78
N PHE A 86 -8.94 1.05 -9.96
CA PHE A 86 -9.50 2.40 -10.02
C PHE A 86 -10.90 2.50 -9.42
N LYS A 87 -11.76 1.52 -9.67
CA LYS A 87 -13.10 1.44 -9.07
C LYS A 87 -13.01 1.40 -7.54
N VAL A 88 -12.05 0.67 -7.01
CA VAL A 88 -11.80 0.57 -5.57
C VAL A 88 -11.35 1.91 -5.00
N PHE A 89 -10.37 2.58 -5.62
CA PHE A 89 -9.90 3.89 -5.17
C PHE A 89 -10.97 4.96 -5.26
N ALA A 90 -11.82 4.90 -6.29
CA ALA A 90 -12.97 5.80 -6.42
C ALA A 90 -14.00 5.57 -5.30
N VAL A 91 -14.18 4.33 -4.86
CA VAL A 91 -15.09 3.97 -3.75
C VAL A 91 -14.58 4.50 -2.41
N PHE A 92 -13.28 4.37 -2.14
CA PHE A 92 -12.70 4.81 -0.87
C PHE A 92 -12.44 6.31 -0.80
N ASP A 93 -12.55 7.05 -1.92
CA ASP A 93 -12.22 8.49 -2.01
C ASP A 93 -10.94 8.84 -1.22
N LEU A 94 -9.88 8.09 -1.48
CA LEU A 94 -8.62 8.16 -0.71
C LEU A 94 -7.96 9.54 -0.76
N GLY A 95 -8.60 10.56 -1.35
CA GLY A 95 -8.11 11.92 -1.40
C GLY A 95 -6.70 12.05 -1.98
N VAL A 96 -6.30 11.08 -2.80
CA VAL A 96 -4.92 10.90 -3.25
C VAL A 96 -4.53 12.04 -4.18
N ASP A 97 -3.34 12.57 -3.96
CA ASP A 97 -2.74 13.58 -4.84
C ASP A 97 -2.83 13.13 -6.32
N PRO A 98 -3.31 13.99 -7.24
CA PRO A 98 -3.38 13.70 -8.68
C PRO A 98 -2.07 13.22 -9.32
N ARG A 99 -0.95 13.46 -8.66
CA ARG A 99 0.39 13.01 -9.09
C ARG A 99 0.74 11.59 -8.63
N THR A 100 -0.12 10.96 -7.84
CA THR A 100 0.12 9.60 -7.36
C THR A 100 -0.03 8.62 -8.51
N ASP A 101 0.95 7.75 -8.67
CA ASP A 101 0.89 6.60 -9.55
C ASP A 101 -0.03 5.55 -8.89
N PHE A 102 -1.25 5.44 -9.41
CA PHE A 102 -2.28 4.56 -8.83
C PHE A 102 -2.01 3.09 -9.07
N ARG A 103 -1.35 2.72 -10.19
CA ARG A 103 -0.97 1.33 -10.43
C ARG A 103 0.06 0.89 -9.40
N LYS A 104 1.02 1.75 -9.11
CA LYS A 104 2.01 1.51 -8.07
C LYS A 104 1.40 1.44 -6.68
N LEU A 105 0.43 2.32 -6.37
CA LEU A 105 -0.31 2.26 -5.10
C LEU A 105 -1.17 0.98 -5.02
N ALA A 106 -1.85 0.59 -6.10
CA ALA A 106 -2.62 -0.65 -6.15
C ALA A 106 -1.72 -1.88 -5.92
N TYR A 107 -0.56 -1.91 -6.56
CA TYR A 107 0.42 -2.97 -6.34
C TYR A 107 0.95 -2.99 -4.91
N PHE A 108 1.18 -1.82 -4.30
CA PHE A 108 1.56 -1.73 -2.90
C PHE A 108 0.49 -2.32 -1.97
N ILE A 109 -0.79 -2.00 -2.23
CA ILE A 109 -1.91 -2.57 -1.48
C ILE A 109 -2.00 -4.08 -1.71
N TYR A 110 -1.79 -4.55 -2.94
CA TYR A 110 -1.72 -5.97 -3.25
C TYR A 110 -0.68 -6.70 -2.39
N LEU A 111 0.55 -6.17 -2.30
CA LEU A 111 1.59 -6.73 -1.44
C LEU A 111 1.20 -6.72 0.03
N VAL A 112 0.62 -5.63 0.52
CA VAL A 112 0.14 -5.54 1.92
C VAL A 112 -0.96 -6.57 2.23
N LEU A 113 -1.81 -6.90 1.26
CA LEU A 113 -2.92 -7.83 1.46
C LEU A 113 -2.52 -9.30 1.31
N ASN A 114 -1.56 -9.59 0.45
CA ASN A 114 -1.27 -10.96 0.00
C ASN A 114 0.13 -11.47 0.40
N ASP A 115 1.02 -10.59 0.89
CA ASP A 115 2.41 -10.95 1.20
C ASP A 115 2.70 -10.69 2.70
N GLU A 116 2.63 -11.77 3.49
CA GLU A 116 2.89 -11.71 4.94
C GLU A 116 4.33 -11.28 5.25
N GLU A 117 5.30 -11.68 4.41
CA GLU A 117 6.69 -11.30 4.58
C GLU A 117 6.86 -9.78 4.41
N PHE A 118 6.22 -9.22 3.38
CA PHE A 118 6.19 -7.78 3.12
C PHE A 118 5.64 -6.98 4.32
N ASN A 119 4.59 -7.48 4.96
CA ASN A 119 3.97 -6.84 6.13
C ASN A 119 4.86 -6.79 7.36
N GLY A 120 5.84 -7.67 7.45
CA GLY A 120 6.85 -7.69 8.52
C GLY A 120 8.05 -6.78 8.26
N MET A 121 8.16 -6.17 7.07
CA MET A 121 9.33 -5.38 6.68
C MET A 121 9.22 -3.91 7.11
N GLY A 122 10.38 -3.30 7.37
CA GLY A 122 10.51 -1.83 7.43
C GLY A 122 10.57 -1.21 6.03
N ALA A 123 10.27 0.09 5.91
CA ALA A 123 10.23 0.77 4.63
C ALA A 123 11.53 0.66 3.79
N GLU A 124 12.70 0.51 4.45
CA GLU A 124 13.98 0.25 3.77
C GLU A 124 14.04 -1.16 3.18
N MET A 125 13.53 -2.16 3.91
CA MET A 125 13.45 -3.55 3.44
C MET A 125 12.42 -3.69 2.33
N MET A 126 11.26 -3.04 2.47
CA MET A 126 10.21 -2.98 1.43
C MET A 126 10.75 -2.35 0.14
N GLU A 127 11.58 -1.29 0.23
CA GLU A 127 12.24 -0.71 -0.93
C GLU A 127 13.13 -1.73 -1.64
N GLU A 128 13.98 -2.44 -0.88
CA GLU A 128 14.88 -3.46 -1.42
C GLU A 128 14.08 -4.63 -2.02
N TYR A 129 13.06 -5.12 -1.32
CA TYR A 129 12.16 -6.17 -1.76
C TYR A 129 11.45 -5.81 -3.08
N SER A 130 10.91 -4.59 -3.16
CA SER A 130 10.17 -4.14 -4.34
C SER A 130 11.06 -3.77 -5.54
N ARG A 131 12.38 -3.63 -5.35
CA ARG A 131 13.30 -3.15 -6.40
C ARG A 131 13.29 -4.01 -7.64
N ASN A 132 13.18 -5.32 -7.47
CA ASN A 132 13.18 -6.31 -8.54
C ASN A 132 11.76 -6.75 -8.95
N LYS A 133 10.73 -6.15 -8.36
CA LYS A 133 9.32 -6.40 -8.67
C LYS A 133 8.83 -5.42 -9.74
N PRO A 134 7.70 -5.70 -10.42
CA PRO A 134 7.20 -4.91 -11.56
C PRO A 134 7.06 -3.40 -11.29
N PHE A 135 6.77 -3.03 -10.04
CA PHE A 135 6.58 -1.63 -9.62
C PHE A 135 7.51 -1.27 -8.48
N GLY A 136 8.81 -1.21 -8.76
CA GLY A 136 9.81 -0.79 -7.77
C GLY A 136 9.44 0.54 -7.09
N MET A 137 9.54 0.57 -5.76
CA MET A 137 9.13 1.71 -4.94
C MET A 137 10.29 2.22 -4.11
N SER A 138 10.45 3.55 -4.06
CA SER A 138 11.40 4.17 -3.15
C SER A 138 10.86 4.16 -1.72
N ARG A 139 11.73 4.22 -0.72
CA ARG A 139 11.39 4.35 0.69
C ARG A 139 10.40 5.49 0.97
N GLN A 140 10.58 6.63 0.28
CA GLN A 140 9.69 7.78 0.43
C GLN A 140 8.28 7.47 -0.09
N THR A 141 8.18 6.77 -1.22
CA THR A 141 6.90 6.31 -1.79
C THR A 141 6.20 5.35 -0.84
N ILE A 142 6.92 4.36 -0.33
CA ILE A 142 6.42 3.37 0.64
C ILE A 142 5.90 4.07 1.90
N SER A 143 6.70 4.97 2.49
CA SER A 143 6.27 5.72 3.69
C SER A 143 5.02 6.56 3.43
N LYS A 144 4.92 7.18 2.25
CA LYS A 144 3.73 7.93 1.84
C LYS A 144 2.49 7.02 1.73
N TYR A 145 2.65 5.83 1.18
CA TYR A 145 1.54 4.88 1.02
C TYR A 145 1.12 4.27 2.36
N LEU A 146 2.06 3.93 3.23
CA LEU A 146 1.76 3.48 4.59
C LEU A 146 0.94 4.52 5.37
N ASN A 147 1.39 5.78 5.37
CA ASN A 147 0.66 6.86 6.04
C ASN A 147 -0.74 7.03 5.43
N LEU A 148 -0.86 6.99 4.10
CA LEU A 148 -2.15 7.09 3.43
C LEU A 148 -3.12 6.00 3.89
N LEU A 149 -2.67 4.75 3.93
CA LEU A 149 -3.52 3.63 4.35
C LEU A 149 -3.85 3.69 5.85
N GLU A 150 -2.93 4.16 6.69
CA GLU A 150 -3.15 4.36 8.14
C GLU A 150 -4.13 5.50 8.38
N ASP A 151 -3.99 6.65 7.70
CA ASP A 151 -4.89 7.81 7.79
C ASP A 151 -6.33 7.45 7.41
N HIS A 152 -6.51 6.51 6.48
CA HIS A 152 -7.82 5.98 6.08
C HIS A 152 -8.26 4.76 6.91
N ASN A 153 -7.53 4.40 7.96
CA ASN A 153 -7.80 3.27 8.83
C ASN A 153 -7.91 1.90 8.10
N LEU A 154 -7.30 1.76 6.94
CA LEU A 154 -7.25 0.47 6.22
C LEU A 154 -6.22 -0.48 6.82
N ILE A 155 -5.15 0.09 7.37
CA ILE A 155 -4.12 -0.62 8.13
C ILE A 155 -3.90 0.05 9.48
N SER A 156 -3.23 -0.67 10.37
CA SER A 156 -2.66 -0.13 11.61
C SER A 156 -1.21 -0.57 11.76
N LEU A 157 -0.34 0.32 12.19
CA LEU A 157 1.03 -0.03 12.54
C LEU A 157 1.07 -0.55 13.98
N MET A 158 1.20 -1.87 14.12
CA MET A 158 1.14 -2.57 15.40
C MET A 158 2.44 -2.40 16.18
N ARG A 159 2.57 -1.31 16.94
CA ARG A 159 3.78 -0.96 17.71
C ARG A 159 4.10 -1.96 18.83
N SER A 160 3.12 -2.74 19.28
CA SER A 160 3.31 -3.81 20.26
C SER A 160 3.91 -5.07 19.63
N ASP A 161 3.75 -5.23 18.34
CA ASP A 161 4.27 -6.34 17.55
C ASP A 161 5.25 -5.78 16.52
N CYS A 162 6.55 -5.99 16.78
CA CYS A 162 7.61 -5.45 15.95
C CYS A 162 8.49 -6.56 15.41
N VAL A 163 8.87 -6.44 14.16
CA VAL A 163 9.98 -7.19 13.59
C VAL A 163 11.29 -6.50 13.95
N TYR A 164 12.27 -7.29 14.38
CA TYR A 164 13.60 -6.85 14.77
C TYR A 164 14.59 -7.32 13.73
N TYR A 165 15.53 -6.47 13.35
CA TYR A 165 16.53 -6.82 12.36
C TYR A 165 17.84 -6.08 12.60
N ARG A 166 18.95 -6.61 12.06
CA ARG A 166 20.25 -5.94 11.99
C ARG A 166 20.53 -5.48 10.57
N VAL A 167 21.08 -4.28 10.46
CA VAL A 167 21.51 -3.69 9.20
C VAL A 167 23.02 -3.61 9.16
N TYR A 168 23.62 -4.23 8.16
CA TYR A 168 25.07 -4.22 7.95
C TYR A 168 25.42 -4.10 6.47
N LYS A 169 26.69 -3.86 6.16
CA LYS A 169 27.17 -3.85 4.77
C LYS A 169 27.88 -5.14 4.46
N LYS A 170 27.47 -5.83 3.40
CA LYS A 170 28.13 -7.00 2.84
C LYS A 170 28.54 -6.70 1.40
N LEU A 171 29.83 -6.76 1.11
CA LEU A 171 30.37 -6.40 -0.22
C LEU A 171 29.95 -5.01 -0.74
N GLY A 172 29.81 -4.05 0.18
CA GLY A 172 29.39 -2.68 -0.15
C GLY A 172 27.87 -2.49 -0.23
N VAL A 173 27.08 -3.55 -0.26
CA VAL A 173 25.60 -3.53 -0.31
C VAL A 173 25.05 -3.56 1.13
N GLN A 174 24.05 -2.72 1.39
CA GLN A 174 23.31 -2.76 2.65
C GLN A 174 22.46 -4.01 2.69
N THR A 175 22.58 -4.79 3.75
CA THR A 175 21.89 -6.06 3.96
C THR A 175 21.09 -6.00 5.25
N HIS A 176 19.88 -6.56 5.21
CA HIS A 176 18.98 -6.66 6.34
C HIS A 176 18.84 -8.13 6.73
N GLU A 177 18.92 -8.41 8.03
CA GLU A 177 18.76 -9.76 8.55
C GLU A 177 17.82 -9.72 9.75
N ILE A 178 16.75 -10.51 9.70
CA ILE A 178 15.80 -10.64 10.81
C ILE A 178 16.48 -11.30 11.99
N VAL A 179 16.29 -10.75 13.17
CA VAL A 179 16.84 -11.23 14.44
C VAL A 179 15.73 -11.37 15.48
N SER A 180 15.97 -12.16 16.50
CA SER A 180 15.03 -12.28 17.60
C SER A 180 14.96 -10.99 18.44
N ARG A 181 13.84 -10.78 19.13
CA ARG A 181 13.68 -9.70 20.11
C ARG A 181 14.78 -9.73 21.18
N LYS A 182 15.24 -10.93 21.54
CA LYS A 182 16.31 -11.12 22.54
C LYS A 182 17.64 -10.58 22.01
N GLU A 183 18.06 -10.99 20.81
CA GLU A 183 19.29 -10.50 20.18
C GLU A 183 19.28 -8.98 20.02
N TYR A 184 18.14 -8.40 19.61
CA TYR A 184 17.97 -6.95 19.53
C TYR A 184 18.14 -6.26 20.90
N ALA A 185 17.55 -6.83 21.96
CA ALA A 185 17.69 -6.29 23.32
C ALA A 185 19.12 -6.42 23.84
N ASP A 186 19.79 -7.55 23.57
CA ASP A 186 21.20 -7.79 23.95
C ASP A 186 22.14 -6.80 23.23
N ALA A 187 21.85 -6.44 21.97
CA ALA A 187 22.61 -5.39 21.27
C ALA A 187 22.51 -4.03 22.00
N TRP A 188 21.30 -3.61 22.37
CA TRP A 188 21.15 -2.37 23.13
C TRP A 188 21.75 -2.42 24.54
N LYS A 189 21.77 -3.58 25.17
CA LYS A 189 22.47 -3.78 26.45
C LYS A 189 23.95 -3.49 26.29
N ILE A 190 24.60 -3.98 25.23
CA ILE A 190 26.03 -3.68 24.96
C ILE A 190 26.24 -2.15 24.84
N TYR A 191 25.35 -1.45 24.14
CA TYR A 191 25.42 0.01 24.02
C TYR A 191 25.37 0.71 25.38
N TRP A 192 24.38 0.36 26.20
CA TRP A 192 24.20 0.99 27.50
C TRP A 192 25.29 0.63 28.48
N ASP A 193 25.83 -0.60 28.44
CA ASP A 193 26.99 -1.00 29.24
C ASP A 193 28.22 -0.15 28.90
N CYS A 194 28.43 0.19 27.63
CA CYS A 194 29.50 1.10 27.21
C CYS A 194 29.29 2.53 27.72
N ILE A 195 28.07 3.06 27.60
CA ILE A 195 27.71 4.40 28.12
C ILE A 195 27.96 4.46 29.63
N ASN A 196 27.52 3.44 30.38
CA ASN A 196 27.72 3.36 31.83
C ASN A 196 29.22 3.25 32.24
N LYS A 197 30.08 2.79 31.33
CA LYS A 197 31.55 2.76 31.49
C LYS A 197 32.25 4.06 31.07
N GLY A 198 31.45 5.10 30.68
CA GLY A 198 32.00 6.41 30.31
C GLY A 198 32.38 6.56 28.84
N TYR A 199 32.03 5.61 27.97
CA TYR A 199 32.24 5.77 26.53
C TYR A 199 31.31 6.87 26.00
N ASP A 200 31.75 7.63 25.01
CA ASP A 200 30.87 8.52 24.26
C ASP A 200 29.88 7.71 23.39
N THR A 201 28.81 8.38 22.92
CA THR A 201 27.73 7.75 22.14
C THR A 201 28.22 7.08 20.88
N ARG A 202 29.24 7.65 20.20
CA ARG A 202 29.81 7.11 18.97
C ARG A 202 30.61 5.84 19.22
N ALA A 203 31.45 5.86 20.24
CA ALA A 203 32.26 4.70 20.64
C ALA A 203 31.38 3.55 21.17
N ALA A 204 30.35 3.88 21.96
CA ALA A 204 29.37 2.92 22.43
C ALA A 204 28.59 2.29 21.27
N PHE A 205 28.13 3.10 20.29
CA PHE A 205 27.46 2.58 19.10
C PHE A 205 28.38 1.69 18.25
N GLN A 206 29.63 2.11 18.05
CA GLN A 206 30.60 1.29 17.30
C GLN A 206 30.89 -0.04 17.98
N SER A 207 31.00 -0.06 19.31
CA SER A 207 31.19 -1.30 20.08
C SER A 207 30.00 -2.24 19.93
N MET A 208 28.77 -1.70 20.04
CA MET A 208 27.55 -2.45 19.81
C MET A 208 27.50 -3.00 18.37
N TYR A 209 27.74 -2.13 17.38
CA TYR A 209 27.73 -2.49 15.96
C TYR A 209 28.69 -3.65 15.66
N ASN A 210 29.93 -3.59 16.18
CA ASN A 210 30.91 -4.61 15.94
C ASN A 210 30.55 -5.96 16.60
N LYS A 211 29.99 -5.92 17.80
CA LYS A 211 29.63 -7.15 18.54
C LYS A 211 28.32 -7.78 18.01
N PHE A 212 27.38 -6.97 17.65
CA PHE A 212 26.09 -7.43 17.11
C PHE A 212 26.16 -7.78 15.62
N GLY A 213 27.20 -7.31 14.92
CA GLY A 213 27.40 -7.52 13.50
C GLY A 213 26.57 -6.59 12.61
N GLY A 214 26.12 -5.45 13.15
CA GLY A 214 25.32 -4.47 12.42
C GLY A 214 24.60 -3.48 13.33
N ALA A 215 23.81 -2.57 12.73
CA ALA A 215 22.97 -1.65 13.47
C ALA A 215 21.62 -2.29 13.81
N PRO A 216 21.20 -2.32 15.08
CA PRO A 216 19.87 -2.83 15.44
C PRO A 216 18.78 -1.88 14.97
N ARG A 217 17.74 -2.45 14.36
CA ARG A 217 16.54 -1.75 13.92
C ARG A 217 15.29 -2.52 14.37
N LYS A 218 14.20 -1.82 14.52
CA LYS A 218 12.88 -2.43 14.73
C LYS A 218 11.84 -1.70 13.87
N HIS A 219 10.85 -2.42 13.44
CA HIS A 219 9.73 -1.88 12.68
C HIS A 219 8.41 -2.48 13.18
N PRO A 220 7.34 -1.70 13.36
CA PRO A 220 6.03 -2.24 13.68
C PRO A 220 5.51 -3.07 12.52
N THR A 221 4.84 -4.19 12.81
CA THR A 221 4.14 -4.96 11.79
C THR A 221 2.90 -4.21 11.29
N ILE A 222 2.51 -4.51 10.06
CA ILE A 222 1.28 -3.97 9.47
C ILE A 222 0.14 -4.92 9.84
N GLY A 223 -0.86 -4.40 10.55
CA GLY A 223 -2.10 -5.10 10.83
C GLY A 223 -3.21 -4.59 9.91
N LEU A 224 -3.98 -5.50 9.33
CA LEU A 224 -5.17 -5.14 8.57
C LEU A 224 -6.32 -4.80 9.51
N ASN A 225 -7.10 -3.77 9.17
CA ASN A 225 -8.22 -3.39 10.00
C ASN A 225 -9.39 -4.37 9.81
N VAL A 226 -9.71 -5.11 10.88
CA VAL A 226 -10.75 -6.15 10.88
C VAL A 226 -12.16 -5.63 10.55
N PHE A 227 -12.44 -4.34 10.78
CA PHE A 227 -13.73 -3.74 10.43
C PHE A 227 -13.93 -3.63 8.90
N TYR A 228 -12.86 -3.65 8.12
CA TYR A 228 -12.88 -3.61 6.67
C TYR A 228 -12.55 -4.96 6.03
N LYS A 229 -12.51 -6.03 6.82
CA LYS A 229 -12.06 -7.35 6.35
C LYS A 229 -12.74 -7.78 5.05
N ASP A 230 -14.07 -7.73 4.99
CA ASP A 230 -14.82 -8.17 3.80
C ASP A 230 -14.48 -7.33 2.55
N VAL A 231 -14.18 -6.05 2.75
CA VAL A 231 -13.75 -5.13 1.67
C VAL A 231 -12.31 -5.41 1.26
N LEU A 232 -11.45 -5.66 2.23
CA LEU A 232 -10.05 -6.00 1.98
C LEU A 232 -9.91 -7.36 1.30
N ASP A 233 -10.71 -8.35 1.70
CA ASP A 233 -10.75 -9.67 1.06
C ASP A 233 -11.21 -9.54 -0.40
N TRP A 234 -12.28 -8.78 -0.66
CA TRP A 234 -12.74 -8.50 -2.04
C TRP A 234 -11.70 -7.73 -2.85
N LEU A 235 -11.03 -6.75 -2.26
CA LEU A 235 -9.95 -6.01 -2.90
C LEU A 235 -8.76 -6.91 -3.22
N SER A 236 -8.41 -7.81 -2.30
CA SER A 236 -7.36 -8.82 -2.50
C SER A 236 -7.66 -9.69 -3.72
N GLU A 237 -8.89 -10.21 -3.85
CA GLU A 237 -9.30 -11.03 -5.01
C GLU A 237 -9.16 -10.27 -6.35
N ILE A 238 -9.54 -8.98 -6.38
CA ILE A 238 -9.43 -8.15 -7.58
C ILE A 238 -7.97 -7.91 -7.94
N LEU A 239 -7.16 -7.53 -6.95
CA LEU A 239 -5.75 -7.21 -7.17
C LEU A 239 -4.94 -8.46 -7.52
N GLU A 240 -5.33 -9.64 -7.01
CA GLU A 240 -4.74 -10.92 -7.39
C GLU A 240 -4.93 -11.21 -8.89
N ASN A 241 -6.10 -10.93 -9.44
CA ASN A 241 -6.35 -11.07 -10.87
C ASN A 241 -5.47 -10.14 -11.72
N ASP A 242 -5.15 -8.94 -11.21
CA ASP A 242 -4.35 -7.94 -11.93
C ASP A 242 -2.84 -8.15 -11.76
N PHE A 243 -2.39 -8.61 -10.60
CA PHE A 243 -0.98 -8.63 -10.22
C PHE A 243 -0.42 -10.02 -9.92
N GLY A 244 -1.25 -11.01 -9.59
CA GLY A 244 -0.80 -12.35 -9.21
C GLY A 244 -0.01 -13.11 -10.28
N ASN A 245 -0.13 -12.71 -11.56
CA ASN A 245 0.64 -13.29 -12.67
C ASN A 245 1.91 -12.48 -13.03
N LEU A 246 2.23 -11.44 -12.25
CA LEU A 246 3.39 -10.58 -12.51
C LEU A 246 4.65 -11.00 -11.73
N GLU A 247 4.60 -12.13 -11.01
CA GLU A 247 5.73 -12.68 -10.26
C GLU A 247 6.73 -13.44 -11.12
#